data_aacd2d1041dd149234542c69fd4ac704
#
_entry.id   aacd2d1041dd149234542c69fd4ac704
#
_cell.length_a   1.000
_cell.length_b   1.000
_cell.length_c   1.000
_cell.angle_alpha   90.00
_cell.angle_beta   90.00
_cell.angle_gamma   90.00
#
_symmetry.space_group_name_H-M   'P 1'
#
loop_
_entity.id
_entity.type
_entity.pdbx_description
1 polymer ?
#
loop_
_entity_poly.entity_id
_entity_poly.type
_entity_poly.pdbx_seq_one_letter_code
_entity_poly.pdbx_strand_id
1 'polypeptide(L)'
;MKNIANHKAVAMIELIFAIVIMAIALMSAPMLIHQSIKSSFVGMQQESINTLSSHISLILTKEWDEVNADTQFNPSILVVDGGDDKLGIKNDNRYRAGTFNPSQRTFASDEGGNAKKASLTSNFGENVDGTEKFNDIDDYDGNKAVVSIFGDTTSTGSDYIDNQIEMTTTVRYGGDSTDSGDYNSDSTIVFNHPFNETLNTSTNIKLISVQLTTKNEATELSKNIRLSAFACNIGNYSLSIRDL
;
A
#
# COMPACT_ATOMS: atom_id res chain seq x y z
N MET A 1 51.54 -33.74 61.27
CA MET A 1 50.27 -32.99 61.11
C MET A 1 50.29 -32.32 59.74
N LYS A 2 49.66 -32.96 58.77
CA LYS A 2 49.81 -32.60 57.33
C LYS A 2 48.68 -31.73 56.92
N ASN A 3 48.99 -30.54 56.52
CA ASN A 3 48.29 -29.50 55.67
C ASN A 3 46.80 -29.70 55.32
N ILE A 4 45.93 -29.61 56.28
CA ILE A 4 44.48 -29.53 56.02
C ILE A 4 44.03 -28.07 55.60
N ALA A 5 44.85 -27.08 55.92
CA ALA A 5 44.55 -25.67 55.62
C ALA A 5 44.58 -25.30 54.10
N ASN A 6 45.49 -25.97 53.33
CA ASN A 6 45.60 -25.66 51.89
C ASN A 6 44.39 -26.15 51.06
N HIS A 7 43.77 -27.23 51.45
CA HIS A 7 42.62 -27.77 50.74
C HIS A 7 41.38 -26.87 50.90
N LYS A 8 41.18 -26.19 52.01
CA LYS A 8 40.10 -25.27 52.26
C LYS A 8 40.22 -23.97 51.44
N ALA A 9 41.49 -23.48 51.28
CA ALA A 9 41.74 -22.26 50.49
C ALA A 9 41.52 -22.51 49.00
N VAL A 10 41.92 -23.68 48.47
CA VAL A 10 41.68 -24.06 47.06
C VAL A 10 40.17 -24.20 46.80
N ALA A 11 39.43 -24.88 47.68
CA ALA A 11 37.97 -25.03 47.52
C ALA A 11 37.22 -23.70 47.57
N MET A 12 37.68 -22.70 48.33
CA MET A 12 37.11 -21.37 48.35
C MET A 12 37.33 -20.60 47.03
N ILE A 13 38.49 -20.73 46.42
CA ILE A 13 38.78 -20.13 45.11
C ILE A 13 37.93 -20.76 44.01
N GLU A 14 37.82 -22.08 44.03
CA GLU A 14 37.00 -22.82 43.07
C GLU A 14 35.52 -22.44 43.17
N LEU A 15 35.00 -22.25 44.38
CA LEU A 15 33.64 -21.77 44.61
C LEU A 15 33.41 -20.35 44.06
N ILE A 16 34.41 -19.46 44.27
CA ILE A 16 34.32 -18.10 43.74
C ILE A 16 34.30 -18.09 42.21
N PHE A 17 35.16 -18.87 41.56
CA PHE A 17 35.17 -19.00 40.11
C PHE A 17 33.85 -19.59 39.60
N ALA A 18 33.32 -20.62 40.25
CA ALA A 18 32.04 -21.22 39.87
C ALA A 18 30.89 -20.21 39.94
N ILE A 19 30.80 -19.38 41.00
CA ILE A 19 29.79 -18.36 41.17
C ILE A 19 29.94 -17.25 40.12
N VAL A 20 31.17 -16.83 39.82
CA VAL A 20 31.43 -15.80 38.78
C VAL A 20 31.01 -16.29 37.39
N ILE A 21 31.37 -17.53 37.03
CA ILE A 21 31.00 -18.15 35.76
C ILE A 21 29.47 -18.27 35.65
N MET A 22 28.81 -18.75 36.73
CA MET A 22 27.36 -18.84 36.78
C MET A 22 26.69 -17.45 36.65
N ALA A 23 27.21 -16.42 37.32
CA ALA A 23 26.70 -15.07 37.24
C ALA A 23 26.78 -14.51 35.80
N ILE A 24 27.89 -14.72 35.12
CA ILE A 24 28.07 -14.31 33.73
C ILE A 24 27.10 -15.07 32.81
N ALA A 25 26.97 -16.39 32.98
CA ALA A 25 26.05 -17.20 32.18
C ALA A 25 24.57 -16.83 32.40
N LEU A 26 24.17 -16.60 33.65
CA LEU A 26 22.80 -16.15 33.97
C LEU A 26 22.49 -14.74 33.46
N MET A 27 23.49 -13.87 33.36
CA MET A 27 23.31 -12.50 32.88
C MET A 27 23.16 -12.43 31.34
N SER A 28 23.76 -13.38 30.62
CA SER A 28 23.71 -13.44 29.16
C SER A 28 22.37 -13.97 28.62
N ALA A 29 21.70 -14.88 29.33
CA ALA A 29 20.46 -15.50 28.86
C ALA A 29 19.30 -14.52 28.65
N PRO A 30 18.98 -13.60 29.58
CA PRO A 30 17.94 -12.60 29.36
C PRO A 30 18.25 -11.67 28.20
N MET A 31 19.52 -11.32 27.98
CA MET A 31 19.94 -10.48 26.88
C MET A 31 19.71 -11.13 25.52
N LEU A 32 20.00 -12.42 25.40
CA LEU A 32 19.75 -13.20 24.18
C LEU A 32 18.26 -13.32 23.89
N ILE A 33 17.44 -13.55 24.91
CA ILE A 33 15.98 -13.61 24.76
C ILE A 33 15.45 -12.26 24.27
N HIS A 34 15.87 -11.16 24.89
CA HIS A 34 15.46 -9.82 24.47
C HIS A 34 15.87 -9.49 23.03
N GLN A 35 17.09 -9.89 22.64
CA GLN A 35 17.58 -9.70 21.29
C GLN A 35 16.79 -10.56 20.28
N SER A 36 16.44 -11.79 20.64
CA SER A 36 15.60 -12.67 19.80
C SER A 36 14.21 -12.08 19.58
N ILE A 37 13.55 -11.59 20.63
CA ILE A 37 12.26 -10.93 20.55
C ILE A 37 12.36 -9.70 19.63
N LYS A 38 13.36 -8.84 19.82
CA LYS A 38 13.57 -7.67 18.97
C LYS A 38 13.80 -8.04 17.50
N SER A 39 14.55 -9.08 17.22
CA SER A 39 14.77 -9.59 15.87
C SER A 39 13.47 -10.10 15.23
N SER A 40 12.64 -10.82 15.99
CA SER A 40 11.32 -11.26 15.54
C SER A 40 10.42 -10.10 15.17
N PHE A 41 10.39 -9.02 15.96
CA PHE A 41 9.62 -7.81 15.65
C PHE A 41 10.06 -7.15 14.36
N VAL A 42 11.38 -7.06 14.12
CA VAL A 42 11.89 -6.50 12.87
C VAL A 42 11.48 -7.37 11.68
N GLY A 43 11.53 -8.69 11.82
CA GLY A 43 11.06 -9.62 10.80
C GLY A 43 9.59 -9.44 10.47
N MET A 44 8.72 -9.35 11.48
CA MET A 44 7.29 -9.09 11.29
C MET A 44 7.02 -7.74 10.62
N GLN A 45 7.75 -6.70 10.99
CA GLN A 45 7.62 -5.40 10.36
C GLN A 45 8.01 -5.44 8.88
N GLN A 46 9.08 -6.13 8.55
CA GLN A 46 9.51 -6.30 7.16
C GLN A 46 8.49 -7.07 6.34
N GLU A 47 7.94 -8.15 6.88
CA GLU A 47 6.88 -8.93 6.22
C GLU A 47 5.63 -8.09 6.00
N SER A 48 5.24 -7.29 6.98
CA SER A 48 4.11 -6.38 6.89
C SER A 48 4.30 -5.35 5.77
N ILE A 49 5.49 -4.75 5.66
CA ILE A 49 5.81 -3.79 4.60
C ILE A 49 5.77 -4.47 3.23
N ASN A 50 6.31 -5.68 3.11
CA ASN A 50 6.30 -6.45 1.86
C ASN A 50 4.87 -6.78 1.43
N THR A 51 4.02 -7.19 2.37
CA THR A 51 2.61 -7.49 2.12
C THR A 51 1.85 -6.26 1.64
N LEU A 52 2.01 -5.11 2.32
CA LEU A 52 1.42 -3.84 1.90
C LEU A 52 1.89 -3.41 0.51
N SER A 53 3.19 -3.52 0.25
CA SER A 53 3.79 -3.16 -1.04
C SER A 53 3.25 -4.05 -2.16
N SER A 54 3.13 -5.34 -1.93
CA SER A 54 2.56 -6.29 -2.89
C SER A 54 1.10 -5.99 -3.16
N HIS A 55 0.31 -5.65 -2.14
CA HIS A 55 -1.09 -5.30 -2.28
C HIS A 55 -1.27 -4.01 -3.09
N ILE A 56 -0.53 -2.95 -2.78
CA ILE A 56 -0.55 -1.71 -3.55
C ILE A 56 -0.13 -1.96 -5.00
N SER A 57 0.91 -2.76 -5.21
CA SER A 57 1.38 -3.10 -6.56
C SER A 57 0.30 -3.84 -7.35
N LEU A 58 -0.47 -4.73 -6.71
CA LEU A 58 -1.61 -5.40 -7.32
C LEU A 58 -2.68 -4.39 -7.73
N ILE A 59 -3.06 -3.46 -6.85
CA ILE A 59 -4.06 -2.43 -7.14
C ILE A 59 -3.62 -1.56 -8.33
N LEU A 60 -2.34 -1.17 -8.38
CA LEU A 60 -1.80 -0.35 -9.46
C LEU A 60 -1.75 -1.06 -10.83
N THR A 61 -1.97 -2.38 -10.88
CA THR A 61 -2.11 -3.12 -12.14
C THR A 61 -3.53 -3.12 -12.69
N LYS A 62 -4.49 -2.64 -11.90
CA LYS A 62 -5.89 -2.59 -12.29
C LYS A 62 -6.20 -1.38 -13.14
N GLU A 63 -7.34 -1.44 -13.82
CA GLU A 63 -7.85 -0.28 -14.58
C GLU A 63 -8.08 0.90 -13.63
N TRP A 64 -8.00 2.10 -14.18
CA TRP A 64 -8.06 3.31 -13.36
C TRP A 64 -9.45 3.57 -12.78
N ASP A 65 -10.51 3.13 -13.49
CA ASP A 65 -11.90 3.40 -13.15
C ASP A 65 -12.81 2.34 -13.77
N GLU A 66 -13.96 2.03 -13.15
CA GLU A 66 -14.97 1.10 -13.64
C GLU A 66 -15.35 1.35 -15.10
N VAL A 67 -15.52 2.61 -15.49
CA VAL A 67 -15.87 2.99 -16.86
C VAL A 67 -14.80 2.56 -17.87
N ASN A 68 -13.57 2.35 -17.45
CA ASN A 68 -12.49 1.81 -18.28
C ASN A 68 -12.45 0.27 -18.25
N ALA A 69 -12.88 -0.34 -17.16
CA ALA A 69 -12.87 -1.79 -16.98
C ALA A 69 -13.81 -2.51 -17.97
N ASP A 70 -14.94 -1.93 -18.26
CA ASP A 70 -15.95 -2.47 -19.19
C ASP A 70 -15.53 -2.45 -20.67
N THR A 71 -14.50 -1.70 -21.02
CA THR A 71 -14.09 -1.53 -22.42
C THR A 71 -12.90 -2.40 -22.75
N GLN A 72 -13.17 -3.58 -23.28
CA GLN A 72 -12.22 -4.67 -23.53
C GLN A 72 -10.96 -4.33 -24.35
N PHE A 73 -10.82 -3.15 -24.93
CA PHE A 73 -9.65 -2.76 -25.75
C PHE A 73 -9.47 -1.24 -25.96
N ASN A 74 -10.10 -0.38 -25.16
CA ASN A 74 -9.97 1.05 -25.41
C ASN A 74 -9.36 1.79 -24.21
N PRO A 75 -8.04 1.99 -24.23
CA PRO A 75 -7.31 2.71 -23.19
C PRO A 75 -7.67 4.19 -23.25
N SER A 76 -8.78 4.55 -22.66
CA SER A 76 -9.35 5.88 -22.76
C SER A 76 -9.07 6.69 -21.51
N ILE A 77 -8.93 7.98 -21.72
CA ILE A 77 -8.90 8.97 -20.65
C ILE A 77 -10.35 9.35 -20.33
N LEU A 78 -10.70 9.47 -19.07
CA LEU A 78 -12.02 9.90 -18.64
C LEU A 78 -12.06 11.38 -18.36
N VAL A 79 -13.22 12.00 -18.56
CA VAL A 79 -13.47 13.38 -18.16
C VAL A 79 -13.75 13.42 -16.66
N VAL A 80 -13.17 14.38 -15.98
CA VAL A 80 -13.33 14.61 -14.55
C VAL A 80 -14.04 15.93 -14.30
N ASP A 81 -14.80 16.03 -13.20
CA ASP A 81 -15.64 17.19 -12.90
C ASP A 81 -14.92 18.28 -12.08
N GLY A 82 -13.86 17.93 -11.34
CA GLY A 82 -13.12 18.83 -10.45
C GLY A 82 -11.62 18.85 -10.70
N GLY A 83 -11.17 18.36 -11.86
CA GLY A 83 -9.76 18.40 -12.25
C GLY A 83 -9.33 19.75 -12.82
N ASP A 84 -8.02 19.91 -13.05
CA ASP A 84 -7.47 21.09 -13.71
C ASP A 84 -7.99 21.18 -15.16
N ASP A 85 -8.60 22.31 -15.52
CA ASP A 85 -9.17 22.56 -16.85
C ASP A 85 -8.14 22.41 -17.99
N LYS A 86 -6.87 22.62 -17.69
CA LYS A 86 -5.77 22.45 -18.65
C LYS A 86 -5.51 21.00 -19.03
N LEU A 87 -5.97 20.06 -18.18
CA LEU A 87 -5.91 18.62 -18.44
C LEU A 87 -7.19 18.09 -19.09
N GLY A 88 -8.16 18.92 -19.33
CA GLY A 88 -9.42 18.61 -19.99
C GLY A 88 -9.29 18.45 -21.51
N ILE A 89 -10.43 18.22 -22.17
CA ILE A 89 -10.55 18.14 -23.63
C ILE A 89 -10.28 19.53 -24.22
N LYS A 90 -9.36 19.61 -25.18
CA LYS A 90 -9.05 20.87 -25.86
C LYS A 90 -9.66 20.89 -27.27
N ASN A 91 -10.54 21.87 -27.53
CA ASN A 91 -11.00 22.27 -28.86
C ASN A 91 -11.37 21.11 -29.79
N ASP A 92 -12.47 20.41 -29.58
CA ASP A 92 -13.02 19.34 -30.42
C ASP A 92 -12.02 18.15 -30.69
N ASN A 93 -10.78 18.31 -30.31
CA ASN A 93 -9.80 17.24 -30.35
C ASN A 93 -9.97 16.38 -29.10
N ARG A 94 -10.19 15.08 -29.31
CA ARG A 94 -10.37 14.09 -28.24
C ARG A 94 -9.09 13.80 -27.45
N TYR A 95 -8.09 14.65 -27.56
CA TYR A 95 -6.79 14.49 -26.95
C TYR A 95 -6.59 15.49 -25.81
N ARG A 96 -5.89 15.07 -24.81
CA ARG A 96 -5.42 15.96 -23.73
C ARG A 96 -4.29 16.85 -24.25
N ALA A 97 -4.20 18.07 -23.72
CA ALA A 97 -3.07 18.96 -23.99
C ALA A 97 -1.72 18.26 -23.72
N GLY A 98 -0.76 18.44 -24.61
CA GLY A 98 0.55 17.79 -24.53
C GLY A 98 0.60 16.33 -24.98
N THR A 99 -0.53 15.73 -25.39
CA THR A 99 -0.53 14.36 -25.92
C THR A 99 0.11 14.36 -27.31
N PHE A 100 1.05 13.46 -27.53
CA PHE A 100 1.71 13.28 -28.82
C PHE A 100 0.71 12.79 -29.88
N ASN A 101 0.67 13.41 -31.04
CA ASN A 101 -0.34 13.18 -32.07
C ASN A 101 -0.51 11.72 -32.54
N PRO A 102 0.53 10.87 -32.64
CA PRO A 102 0.38 9.45 -32.91
C PRO A 102 -0.10 8.62 -31.72
N SER A 103 -0.26 9.23 -30.55
CA SER A 103 -0.76 8.51 -29.38
C SER A 103 -2.23 8.14 -29.60
N GLN A 104 -2.57 6.88 -29.29
CA GLN A 104 -3.96 6.42 -29.31
C GLN A 104 -4.72 6.77 -28.02
N ARG A 105 -4.09 7.51 -27.10
CA ARG A 105 -4.68 7.92 -25.84
C ARG A 105 -5.67 9.09 -26.07
N THR A 106 -6.92 8.73 -26.21
CA THR A 106 -8.02 9.69 -26.41
C THR A 106 -8.96 9.67 -25.23
N PHE A 107 -9.77 10.72 -25.10
CA PHE A 107 -10.87 10.67 -24.16
C PHE A 107 -11.92 9.64 -24.59
N ALA A 108 -12.44 8.87 -23.62
CA ALA A 108 -13.51 7.93 -23.83
C ALA A 108 -14.79 8.64 -24.29
N SER A 109 -15.54 8.00 -25.18
CA SER A 109 -16.88 8.45 -25.53
C SER A 109 -17.87 7.31 -25.52
N ASP A 110 -19.12 7.63 -25.20
CA ASP A 110 -20.25 6.75 -25.37
C ASP A 110 -20.62 6.55 -26.86
N GLU A 111 -21.61 5.72 -27.13
CA GLU A 111 -22.13 5.48 -28.48
C GLU A 111 -22.72 6.75 -29.13
N GLY A 112 -23.13 7.73 -28.32
CA GLY A 112 -23.64 9.04 -28.77
C GLY A 112 -22.54 10.07 -29.04
N GLY A 113 -21.28 9.72 -28.82
CA GLY A 113 -20.13 10.63 -28.97
C GLY A 113 -19.88 11.56 -27.78
N ASN A 114 -20.64 11.42 -26.69
CA ASN A 114 -20.40 12.21 -25.48
C ASN A 114 -19.18 11.63 -24.72
N ALA A 115 -18.40 12.51 -24.10
CA ALA A 115 -17.27 12.09 -23.31
C ALA A 115 -17.74 11.33 -22.05
N LYS A 116 -17.13 10.16 -21.81
CA LYS A 116 -17.39 9.37 -20.59
C LYS A 116 -16.73 10.05 -19.38
N LYS A 117 -17.44 10.08 -18.28
CA LYS A 117 -16.97 10.68 -17.02
C LYS A 117 -16.46 9.61 -16.07
N ALA A 118 -15.48 10.00 -15.25
CA ALA A 118 -14.99 9.20 -14.16
C ALA A 118 -16.06 8.99 -13.07
N SER A 119 -15.96 7.89 -12.36
CA SER A 119 -16.86 7.49 -11.29
C SER A 119 -16.90 8.53 -10.16
N LEU A 120 -18.07 8.67 -9.54
CA LEU A 120 -18.22 9.51 -8.35
C LEU A 120 -17.64 8.79 -7.12
N THR A 121 -17.11 9.56 -6.16
CA THR A 121 -16.62 8.99 -4.88
C THR A 121 -17.69 8.22 -4.10
N SER A 122 -18.98 8.51 -4.33
CA SER A 122 -20.09 7.77 -3.72
C SER A 122 -20.19 6.32 -4.19
N ASN A 123 -19.63 6.04 -5.36
CA ASN A 123 -19.69 4.71 -5.99
C ASN A 123 -18.42 3.87 -5.73
N PHE A 124 -17.46 4.44 -5.04
CA PHE A 124 -16.23 3.73 -4.70
C PHE A 124 -16.52 2.55 -3.74
N GLY A 125 -15.91 1.40 -4.01
CA GLY A 125 -16.09 0.18 -3.24
C GLY A 125 -17.45 -0.51 -3.46
N GLU A 126 -18.32 0.04 -4.29
CA GLU A 126 -19.56 -0.59 -4.68
C GLU A 126 -19.33 -1.52 -5.88
N ASN A 127 -19.57 -2.77 -5.63
CA ASN A 127 -19.69 -3.77 -6.66
C ASN A 127 -21.14 -3.78 -7.14
N VAL A 128 -21.44 -3.03 -8.20
CA VAL A 128 -22.80 -2.65 -8.62
C VAL A 128 -23.70 -3.86 -8.92
N ASP A 129 -23.13 -5.02 -9.21
CA ASP A 129 -23.91 -6.22 -9.51
C ASP A 129 -23.52 -7.49 -8.72
N GLY A 130 -22.49 -7.39 -7.88
CA GLY A 130 -22.00 -8.52 -7.06
C GLY A 130 -21.27 -9.61 -7.84
N THR A 131 -21.07 -9.45 -9.14
CA THR A 131 -20.42 -10.41 -10.03
C THR A 131 -18.99 -10.05 -10.36
N GLU A 132 -18.69 -8.77 -10.43
CA GLU A 132 -17.34 -8.25 -10.68
C GLU A 132 -16.60 -7.97 -9.37
N LYS A 133 -15.41 -8.51 -9.24
CA LYS A 133 -14.61 -8.39 -8.04
C LYS A 133 -13.27 -7.75 -8.40
N PHE A 134 -13.04 -6.53 -7.95
CA PHE A 134 -11.73 -5.91 -7.98
C PHE A 134 -11.12 -5.83 -9.37
N ASN A 135 -11.90 -5.37 -10.36
CA ASN A 135 -11.46 -5.17 -11.73
C ASN A 135 -10.78 -3.81 -11.94
N ASP A 136 -11.10 -2.81 -11.11
CA ASP A 136 -10.52 -1.47 -11.13
C ASP A 136 -9.97 -1.02 -9.76
N ILE A 137 -9.47 0.22 -9.70
CA ILE A 137 -8.84 0.78 -8.49
C ILE A 137 -9.89 1.16 -7.44
N ASP A 138 -11.04 1.68 -7.83
CA ASP A 138 -12.08 2.17 -6.91
C ASP A 138 -12.76 1.05 -6.14
N ASP A 139 -12.83 -0.15 -6.68
CA ASP A 139 -13.36 -1.34 -6.00
C ASP A 139 -12.65 -1.65 -4.68
N TYR A 140 -11.42 -1.21 -4.56
CA TYR A 140 -10.64 -1.45 -3.36
C TYR A 140 -10.97 -0.47 -2.21
N ASP A 141 -11.79 0.57 -2.44
CA ASP A 141 -12.15 1.48 -1.34
C ASP A 141 -12.96 0.77 -0.27
N GLY A 142 -12.56 0.95 0.98
CA GLY A 142 -13.17 0.27 2.12
C GLY A 142 -12.85 -1.23 2.24
N ASN A 143 -12.09 -1.80 1.31
CA ASN A 143 -11.71 -3.22 1.38
C ASN A 143 -10.88 -3.50 2.63
N LYS A 144 -11.25 -4.58 3.33
CA LYS A 144 -10.57 -5.08 4.52
C LYS A 144 -10.12 -6.51 4.29
N ALA A 145 -8.83 -6.73 4.38
CA ALA A 145 -8.22 -8.05 4.33
C ALA A 145 -7.56 -8.38 5.68
N VAL A 146 -7.78 -9.58 6.18
CA VAL A 146 -7.09 -10.10 7.36
C VAL A 146 -5.99 -11.03 6.89
N VAL A 147 -4.76 -10.73 7.27
CA VAL A 147 -3.59 -11.55 6.97
C VAL A 147 -3.07 -12.14 8.27
N SER A 148 -2.97 -13.46 8.34
CA SER A 148 -2.31 -14.18 9.43
C SER A 148 -0.85 -14.39 9.06
N ILE A 149 0.09 -13.89 9.88
CA ILE A 149 1.53 -13.99 9.57
C ILE A 149 2.13 -15.33 10.01
N PHE A 150 1.56 -16.02 11.00
CA PHE A 150 2.15 -17.22 11.59
C PHE A 150 1.17 -18.35 11.91
N GLY A 151 0.00 -18.41 11.35
CA GLY A 151 -0.95 -19.45 11.72
C GLY A 151 -1.91 -19.84 10.61
N ASP A 152 -2.33 -21.08 10.64
CA ASP A 152 -3.45 -21.56 9.85
C ASP A 152 -4.76 -21.04 10.51
N THR A 153 -5.58 -20.36 9.75
CA THR A 153 -6.86 -19.77 10.21
C THR A 153 -7.88 -20.83 10.66
N THR A 154 -7.54 -22.13 10.57
CA THR A 154 -8.44 -23.25 10.85
C THR A 154 -8.16 -24.00 12.13
N SER A 155 -7.07 -23.75 12.84
CA SER A 155 -6.74 -24.49 14.06
C SER A 155 -7.24 -23.80 15.33
N THR A 156 -8.41 -24.19 15.79
CA THR A 156 -8.88 -23.98 17.16
C THR A 156 -8.04 -24.80 18.12
N GLY A 157 -6.93 -24.29 18.63
CA GLY A 157 -6.21 -24.95 19.71
C GLY A 157 -4.70 -24.88 19.74
N SER A 158 -4.06 -24.02 18.97
CA SER A 158 -2.62 -23.85 19.12
C SER A 158 -2.30 -22.73 20.11
N ASP A 159 -1.39 -23.02 21.00
CA ASP A 159 -0.82 -22.15 22.05
C ASP A 159 0.10 -21.05 21.44
N TYR A 160 -0.08 -20.74 20.16
CA TYR A 160 0.62 -19.69 19.44
C TYR A 160 -0.22 -18.42 19.41
N ILE A 161 0.38 -17.31 19.78
CA ILE A 161 -0.19 -15.98 19.61
C ILE A 161 -0.28 -15.72 18.11
N ASP A 162 -1.49 -15.92 17.56
CA ASP A 162 -1.79 -15.65 16.17
C ASP A 162 -1.86 -14.12 15.98
N ASN A 163 -0.84 -13.56 15.34
CA ASN A 163 -0.80 -12.14 15.02
C ASN A 163 -1.69 -11.87 13.80
N GLN A 164 -2.95 -11.62 14.06
CA GLN A 164 -3.86 -11.16 13.02
C GLN A 164 -3.60 -9.70 12.70
N ILE A 165 -3.33 -9.46 11.43
CA ILE A 165 -3.12 -8.13 10.88
C ILE A 165 -4.31 -7.79 10.01
N GLU A 166 -4.97 -6.68 10.30
CA GLU A 166 -6.01 -6.12 9.46
C GLU A 166 -5.42 -5.09 8.52
N MET A 167 -5.65 -5.27 7.25
CA MET A 167 -5.24 -4.37 6.18
C MET A 167 -6.50 -3.67 5.64
N THR A 168 -6.52 -2.35 5.68
CA THR A 168 -7.63 -1.54 5.18
C THR A 168 -7.14 -0.68 4.03
N THR A 169 -7.83 -0.76 2.89
CA THR A 169 -7.55 0.06 1.71
C THR A 169 -8.52 1.22 1.66
N THR A 170 -8.03 2.39 1.27
CA THR A 170 -8.81 3.60 1.05
C THR A 170 -8.40 4.21 -0.27
N VAL A 171 -9.37 4.50 -1.13
CA VAL A 171 -9.18 5.19 -2.40
C VAL A 171 -9.90 6.53 -2.36
N ARG A 172 -9.24 7.60 -2.80
CA ARG A 172 -9.81 8.95 -2.85
C ARG A 172 -9.25 9.72 -4.03
N TYR A 173 -9.99 10.71 -4.50
CA TYR A 173 -9.44 11.66 -5.44
C TYR A 173 -8.48 12.63 -4.75
N GLY A 174 -7.36 12.94 -5.42
CA GLY A 174 -6.37 13.92 -4.99
C GLY A 174 -6.37 15.16 -5.88
N GLY A 175 -5.76 16.24 -5.43
CA GLY A 175 -5.60 17.45 -6.24
C GLY A 175 -4.68 17.22 -7.43
N ASP A 176 -5.06 17.67 -8.61
CA ASP A 176 -4.27 17.62 -9.84
C ASP A 176 -3.90 19.03 -10.37
N SER A 177 -4.30 20.08 -9.66
CA SER A 177 -3.94 21.45 -9.98
C SER A 177 -2.49 21.76 -9.58
N THR A 178 -1.83 22.55 -10.42
CA THR A 178 -0.47 23.03 -10.13
C THR A 178 -0.52 24.18 -9.12
N ASP A 179 0.41 24.20 -8.18
CA ASP A 179 0.63 25.34 -7.26
C ASP A 179 1.24 26.54 -8.03
N SER A 180 2.20 26.25 -8.90
CA SER A 180 2.75 27.23 -9.83
C SER A 180 3.21 26.57 -11.13
N GLY A 181 3.23 27.34 -12.20
CA GLY A 181 3.53 26.84 -13.55
C GLY A 181 2.30 26.43 -14.34
N ASP A 182 2.52 26.04 -15.57
CA ASP A 182 1.48 25.62 -16.49
C ASP A 182 1.90 24.34 -17.21
N TYR A 183 1.01 23.37 -17.36
CA TYR A 183 1.26 22.15 -18.12
C TYR A 183 1.69 22.37 -19.57
N ASN A 184 1.38 23.53 -20.13
CA ASN A 184 1.72 23.93 -21.50
C ASN A 184 2.96 24.84 -21.60
N SER A 185 3.65 25.12 -20.48
CA SER A 185 4.81 25.99 -20.48
C SER A 185 6.10 25.20 -20.29
N ASP A 186 7.19 25.73 -20.84
CA ASP A 186 8.56 25.20 -20.61
C ASP A 186 9.08 25.53 -19.20
N SER A 187 8.26 26.13 -18.34
CA SER A 187 8.62 26.51 -16.97
C SER A 187 8.48 25.32 -16.00
N THR A 188 9.16 25.43 -14.89
CA THR A 188 9.07 24.44 -13.81
C THR A 188 7.65 24.41 -13.27
N ILE A 189 7.06 23.21 -13.24
CA ILE A 189 5.77 22.96 -12.65
C ILE A 189 6.00 22.55 -11.18
N VAL A 190 5.30 23.21 -10.26
CA VAL A 190 5.30 22.88 -8.85
C VAL A 190 3.92 22.34 -8.47
N PHE A 191 3.91 21.15 -7.88
CA PHE A 191 2.70 20.54 -7.35
C PHE A 191 2.67 20.66 -5.83
N ASN A 192 1.50 20.89 -5.27
CA ASN A 192 1.25 20.57 -3.89
C ASN A 192 1.38 19.07 -3.68
N HIS A 193 1.75 18.69 -2.47
CA HIS A 193 1.87 17.28 -2.13
C HIS A 193 0.52 16.57 -2.39
N PRO A 194 0.43 15.61 -3.32
CA PRO A 194 -0.86 15.08 -3.79
C PRO A 194 -1.66 14.39 -2.70
N PHE A 195 -1.02 13.96 -1.61
CA PHE A 195 -1.68 13.27 -0.49
C PHE A 195 -2.22 14.20 0.60
N ASN A 196 -2.06 15.53 0.44
CA ASN A 196 -2.55 16.49 1.43
C ASN A 196 -4.04 16.82 1.25
N GLU A 197 -4.58 16.62 0.06
CA GLU A 197 -5.95 16.95 -0.27
C GLU A 197 -6.72 15.71 -0.71
N THR A 198 -7.88 15.50 -0.11
CA THR A 198 -8.85 14.50 -0.56
C THR A 198 -10.09 15.23 -1.04
N LEU A 199 -10.47 14.96 -2.28
CA LEU A 199 -11.58 15.64 -2.94
C LEU A 199 -12.77 14.68 -3.12
N ASN A 200 -13.96 15.22 -2.99
CA ASN A 200 -15.20 14.49 -3.25
C ASN A 200 -15.63 14.54 -4.73
N THR A 201 -15.03 15.44 -5.50
CA THR A 201 -15.22 15.54 -6.94
C THR A 201 -14.13 14.77 -7.66
N SER A 202 -14.45 14.19 -8.82
CA SER A 202 -13.48 13.44 -9.61
C SER A 202 -12.37 14.36 -10.15
N THR A 203 -11.13 13.91 -10.02
CA THR A 203 -9.93 14.56 -10.56
C THR A 203 -9.09 13.54 -11.33
N ASN A 204 -8.00 13.99 -11.95
CA ASN A 204 -7.13 13.12 -12.73
C ASN A 204 -6.18 12.24 -11.89
N ILE A 205 -6.26 12.33 -10.56
CA ILE A 205 -5.40 11.58 -9.65
C ILE A 205 -6.27 10.82 -8.64
N LYS A 206 -6.12 9.50 -8.57
CA LYS A 206 -6.63 8.66 -7.49
C LYS A 206 -5.51 8.37 -6.50
N LEU A 207 -5.74 8.66 -5.23
CA LEU A 207 -4.86 8.36 -4.11
C LEU A 207 -5.26 7.04 -3.50
N ILE A 208 -4.31 6.14 -3.38
CA ILE A 208 -4.48 4.82 -2.79
C ILE A 208 -3.70 4.79 -1.49
N SER A 209 -4.37 4.49 -0.39
CA SER A 209 -3.73 4.35 0.92
C SER A 209 -4.09 3.01 1.52
N VAL A 210 -3.10 2.21 1.85
CA VAL A 210 -3.29 0.95 2.54
C VAL A 210 -2.69 1.07 3.93
N GLN A 211 -3.53 0.84 4.93
CA GLN A 211 -3.17 0.89 6.34
C GLN A 211 -3.23 -0.51 6.91
N LEU A 212 -2.18 -0.90 7.60
CA LEU A 212 -2.07 -2.15 8.31
C LEU A 212 -2.11 -1.87 9.80
N THR A 213 -3.04 -2.53 10.51
CA THR A 213 -3.18 -2.47 11.95
C THR A 213 -3.16 -3.88 12.54
N THR A 214 -2.43 -4.05 13.64
CA THR A 214 -2.47 -5.31 14.37
C THR A 214 -3.66 -5.34 15.32
N LYS A 215 -4.38 -6.46 15.36
CA LYS A 215 -5.56 -6.66 16.23
C LYS A 215 -5.21 -7.09 17.66
N ASN A 216 -3.93 -7.25 18.00
CA ASN A 216 -3.52 -7.74 19.30
C ASN A 216 -3.67 -6.69 20.41
N GLU A 217 -4.20 -7.12 21.55
CA GLU A 217 -4.36 -6.27 22.74
C GLU A 217 -3.03 -5.90 23.41
N ALA A 218 -1.94 -6.61 23.09
CA ALA A 218 -0.62 -6.30 23.62
C ALA A 218 -0.06 -5.03 22.98
N THR A 219 0.06 -3.98 23.73
CA THR A 219 0.53 -2.64 23.31
C THR A 219 1.90 -2.68 22.61
N GLU A 220 2.75 -3.63 23.02
CA GLU A 220 4.08 -3.83 22.43
C GLU A 220 4.04 -4.38 21.00
N LEU A 221 2.97 -5.10 20.65
CA LEU A 221 2.73 -5.70 19.32
C LEU A 221 1.90 -4.80 18.41
N SER A 222 1.33 -3.73 18.95
CA SER A 222 0.53 -2.78 18.18
C SER A 222 1.39 -2.06 17.16
N LYS A 223 1.12 -2.30 15.88
CA LYS A 223 1.76 -1.63 14.74
C LYS A 223 0.69 -0.97 13.89
N ASN A 224 1.01 0.22 13.43
CA ASN A 224 0.23 0.94 12.45
C ASN A 224 1.20 1.39 11.34
N ILE A 225 1.10 0.72 10.21
CA ILE A 225 1.94 1.00 9.05
C ILE A 225 1.01 1.44 7.93
N ARG A 226 1.33 2.56 7.32
CA ARG A 226 0.58 3.10 6.18
C ARG A 226 1.51 3.27 4.99
N LEU A 227 1.12 2.73 3.86
CA LEU A 227 1.72 3.00 2.55
C LEU A 227 0.70 3.71 1.68
N SER A 228 1.18 4.62 0.85
CA SER A 228 0.34 5.36 -0.07
C SER A 228 0.98 5.37 -1.46
N ALA A 229 0.12 5.32 -2.47
CA ALA A 229 0.46 5.43 -3.87
C ALA A 229 -0.57 6.30 -4.58
N PHE A 230 -0.34 6.62 -5.84
CA PHE A 230 -1.31 7.31 -6.66
C PHE A 230 -1.36 6.70 -8.06
N ALA A 231 -2.50 6.82 -8.69
CA ALA A 231 -2.72 6.45 -10.08
C ALA A 231 -3.28 7.64 -10.86
N CYS A 232 -2.82 7.81 -12.10
CA CYS A 232 -3.20 8.93 -12.94
C CYS A 232 -4.15 8.48 -14.05
N ASN A 233 -5.14 9.31 -14.34
CA ASN A 233 -6.06 9.17 -15.48
C ASN A 233 -5.33 9.50 -16.78
N ILE A 234 -4.46 8.63 -17.25
CA ILE A 234 -3.64 8.84 -18.47
C ILE A 234 -4.02 7.89 -19.61
N GLY A 235 -4.94 6.97 -19.37
CA GLY A 235 -5.26 5.88 -20.28
C GLY A 235 -4.12 4.87 -20.44
N ASN A 236 -4.42 3.74 -21.00
CA ASN A 236 -3.45 2.70 -21.32
C ASN A 236 -2.95 2.83 -22.76
N TYR A 237 -1.82 2.25 -23.07
CA TYR A 237 -1.34 2.16 -24.45
C TYR A 237 -1.88 0.89 -25.10
N SER A 238 -2.74 1.00 -26.10
CA SER A 238 -3.13 -0.17 -26.90
C SER A 238 -2.08 -0.42 -27.96
N LEU A 239 -1.52 -1.62 -27.97
CA LEU A 239 -0.76 -2.08 -29.10
C LEU A 239 -1.72 -2.28 -30.27
N SER A 240 -1.54 -1.53 -31.38
CA SER A 240 -2.28 -1.80 -32.61
C SER A 240 -1.96 -3.22 -33.06
N ILE A 241 -2.97 -4.09 -33.11
CA ILE A 241 -2.83 -5.40 -33.75
C ILE A 241 -2.59 -5.08 -35.21
N ARG A 242 -1.39 -5.35 -35.71
CA ARG A 242 -1.16 -5.42 -37.15
C ARG A 242 -1.81 -6.70 -37.62
N ASP A 243 -2.88 -6.59 -38.39
CA ASP A 243 -3.34 -7.68 -39.22
C ASP A 243 -2.22 -8.01 -40.20
N LEU A 244 -1.65 -9.21 -40.07
CA LEU A 244 -0.65 -9.79 -40.95
C LEU A 244 -1.35 -10.48 -42.13
#